data_4b1f806f0f0084579abeac7db550ddc3
#
_entry.id   4b1f806f0f0084579abeac7db550ddc3
#
_cell.length_a   1.000
_cell.length_b   1.000
_cell.length_c   1.000
_cell.angle_alpha   90.00
_cell.angle_beta   90.00
_cell.angle_gamma   90.00
#
_symmetry.space_group_name_H-M   'P 1'
#
loop_
_entity.id
_entity.type
_entity.pdbx_description
1 polymer ?
#
loop_
_entity_poly.entity_id
_entity_poly.type
_entity_poly.pdbx_seq_one_letter_code
_entity_poly.pdbx_strand_id
1 'polypeptide(L)'
;MPVRVHVVDDDAFFRTAMERRLTQAGYEVATYLSAQNLLDRLPSESMPGCVLLDVRMPGLNGPELQERLSKLGSTLPIIFITGYPDIPTTVRAIRAGAEDVLTKPVSADELLPAIERAIARHETTLARKNKLDLFRSLIKTLTPRERQVFELVIRGKTNKQTANALGGTERTIKAHRVRVMEKLQPRSLAELVSLAERVGLLGDASVSQPTV
;
A
#
# COMPACT_ATOMS: atom_id res chain seq x y z
N MET A 1 7.27 -5.48 16.04
CA MET A 1 8.13 -4.73 15.11
C MET A 1 8.08 -3.28 15.51
N PRO A 2 9.14 -2.50 15.35
CA PRO A 2 9.07 -1.08 15.62
C PRO A 2 8.04 -0.42 14.70
N VAL A 3 7.24 0.46 15.25
CA VAL A 3 6.19 1.21 14.56
C VAL A 3 6.56 2.68 14.61
N ARG A 4 6.48 3.37 13.47
CA ARG A 4 6.89 4.77 13.39
C ARG A 4 5.71 5.71 13.19
N VAL A 5 5.64 6.73 14.03
CA VAL A 5 4.68 7.83 13.92
C VAL A 5 5.39 9.09 13.45
N HIS A 6 4.93 9.64 12.33
CA HIS A 6 5.44 10.88 11.77
C HIS A 6 4.56 12.04 12.22
N VAL A 7 5.12 13.01 12.97
CA VAL A 7 4.38 14.18 13.48
C VAL A 7 4.75 15.39 12.65
N VAL A 8 3.78 15.94 11.93
CA VAL A 8 3.95 17.11 11.04
C VAL A 8 3.10 18.25 11.56
N ASP A 9 3.74 19.28 12.08
CA ASP A 9 3.07 20.42 12.71
C ASP A 9 4.06 21.61 12.73
N ASP A 10 3.64 22.84 12.55
CA ASP A 10 4.51 24.01 12.61
C ASP A 10 4.76 24.49 14.05
N ASP A 11 3.89 24.11 15.00
CA ASP A 11 4.07 24.40 16.43
C ASP A 11 5.12 23.48 17.08
N ALA A 12 6.26 24.06 17.46
CA ALA A 12 7.36 23.32 18.09
C ALA A 12 6.98 22.73 19.46
N PHE A 13 6.14 23.42 20.23
CA PHE A 13 5.67 22.91 21.53
C PHE A 13 4.77 21.69 21.37
N PHE A 14 3.86 21.75 20.41
CA PHE A 14 3.01 20.61 20.09
C PHE A 14 3.84 19.40 19.63
N ARG A 15 4.78 19.60 18.71
CA ARG A 15 5.67 18.52 18.24
C ARG A 15 6.43 17.85 19.38
N THR A 16 7.07 18.67 20.26
CA THR A 16 7.82 18.15 21.42
C THR A 16 6.93 17.38 22.39
N ALA A 17 5.73 17.88 22.66
CA ALA A 17 4.75 17.20 23.52
C ALA A 17 4.30 15.85 22.92
N MET A 18 4.02 15.80 21.61
CA MET A 18 3.65 14.59 20.90
C MET A 18 4.80 13.57 20.86
N GLU A 19 6.00 14.00 20.53
CA GLU A 19 7.20 13.15 20.54
C GLU A 19 7.39 12.47 21.88
N ARG A 20 7.36 13.23 22.99
CA ARG A 20 7.46 12.69 24.34
C ARG A 20 6.36 11.68 24.65
N ARG A 21 5.10 12.03 24.38
CA ARG A 21 3.93 11.19 24.67
C ARG A 21 3.98 9.87 23.90
N LEU A 22 4.27 9.94 22.61
CA LEU A 22 4.30 8.76 21.74
C LEU A 22 5.50 7.85 22.03
N THR A 23 6.66 8.44 22.34
CA THR A 23 7.84 7.67 22.77
C THR A 23 7.58 6.94 24.09
N GLN A 24 6.88 7.57 25.04
CA GLN A 24 6.44 6.90 26.28
C GLN A 24 5.44 5.78 26.03
N ALA A 25 4.62 5.87 24.97
CA ALA A 25 3.73 4.81 24.54
C ALA A 25 4.42 3.71 23.70
N GLY A 26 5.74 3.81 23.48
CA GLY A 26 6.53 2.76 22.81
C GLY A 26 6.65 2.91 21.30
N TYR A 27 6.24 4.04 20.72
CA TYR A 27 6.39 4.32 19.28
C TYR A 27 7.76 4.95 18.96
N GLU A 28 8.30 4.64 17.78
CA GLU A 28 9.34 5.45 17.17
C GLU A 28 8.71 6.72 16.60
N VAL A 29 9.28 7.88 16.93
CA VAL A 29 8.70 9.16 16.48
C VAL A 29 9.69 9.91 15.60
N ALA A 30 9.18 10.45 14.49
CA ALA A 30 9.91 11.39 13.65
C ALA A 30 9.09 12.68 13.52
N THR A 31 9.70 13.82 13.78
CA THR A 31 9.03 15.11 13.77
C THR A 31 9.45 15.97 12.59
N TYR A 32 8.50 16.72 12.03
CA TYR A 32 8.67 17.58 10.86
C TYR A 32 8.02 18.94 11.12
N LEU A 33 8.76 19.99 10.84
CA LEU A 33 8.31 21.36 11.10
C LEU A 33 7.36 21.92 10.02
N SER A 34 7.20 21.20 8.91
CA SER A 34 6.32 21.58 7.80
C SER A 34 6.04 20.39 6.89
N ALA A 35 5.00 20.51 6.08
CA ALA A 35 4.68 19.56 5.03
C ALA A 35 5.83 19.37 4.02
N GLN A 36 6.52 20.45 3.65
CA GLN A 36 7.67 20.37 2.74
C GLN A 36 8.82 19.59 3.38
N ASN A 37 9.08 19.76 4.68
CA ASN A 37 10.13 19.04 5.40
C ASN A 37 9.85 17.51 5.44
N LEU A 38 8.59 17.07 5.49
CA LEU A 38 8.23 15.66 5.33
C LEU A 38 8.51 15.19 3.90
N LEU A 39 8.11 15.95 2.88
CA LEU A 39 8.30 15.56 1.47
C LEU A 39 9.78 15.45 1.10
N ASP A 40 10.63 16.36 1.60
CA ASP A 40 12.07 16.34 1.36
C ASP A 40 12.77 15.14 2.00
N ARG A 41 12.16 14.57 3.04
CA ARG A 41 12.64 13.42 3.79
C ARG A 41 11.71 12.23 3.70
N LEU A 42 11.04 12.08 2.56
CA LEU A 42 9.96 11.11 2.39
C LEU A 42 10.32 9.78 3.06
N PRO A 43 9.54 9.34 4.07
CA PRO A 43 9.90 8.18 4.86
C PRO A 43 9.83 6.91 4.03
N SER A 44 10.77 5.98 4.28
CA SER A 44 10.66 4.63 3.76
C SER A 44 9.44 3.94 4.35
N GLU A 45 8.56 3.44 3.51
CA GLU A 45 7.38 2.68 3.92
C GLU A 45 7.67 1.18 4.09
N SER A 46 8.88 0.84 4.57
CA SER A 46 9.25 -0.55 4.88
C SER A 46 8.74 -1.03 6.24
N MET A 47 8.28 -0.10 7.08
CA MET A 47 7.80 -0.34 8.43
C MET A 47 6.36 0.15 8.59
N PRO A 48 5.54 -0.51 9.44
CA PRO A 48 4.25 0.03 9.82
C PRO A 48 4.36 1.41 10.46
N GLY A 49 3.42 2.30 10.15
CA GLY A 49 3.41 3.64 10.70
C GLY A 49 2.21 4.46 10.26
N CYS A 50 2.14 5.70 10.73
CA CYS A 50 1.14 6.67 10.32
C CYS A 50 1.70 8.10 10.38
N VAL A 51 0.97 9.05 9.81
CA VAL A 51 1.27 10.48 9.85
C VAL A 51 0.22 11.17 10.72
N LEU A 52 0.65 11.85 11.77
CA LEU A 52 -0.14 12.85 12.49
C LEU A 52 0.14 14.19 11.82
N LEU A 53 -0.87 14.83 11.29
CA LEU A 53 -0.72 15.97 10.39
C LEU A 53 -1.59 17.14 10.83
N ASP A 54 -0.96 18.27 11.11
CA ASP A 54 -1.75 19.48 11.31
C ASP A 54 -2.45 19.91 10.01
N VAL A 55 -3.70 20.35 10.15
CA VAL A 55 -4.50 20.82 9.01
C VAL A 55 -3.98 22.14 8.48
N ARG A 56 -3.59 23.07 9.41
CA ARG A 56 -3.23 24.43 9.06
C ARG A 56 -1.76 24.70 9.33
N MET A 57 -0.95 24.70 8.28
CA MET A 57 0.47 25.04 8.35
C MET A 57 0.81 26.10 7.32
N PRO A 58 1.83 26.95 7.55
CA PRO A 58 2.33 27.89 6.56
C PRO A 58 2.83 27.16 5.29
N GLY A 59 2.54 27.75 4.14
CA GLY A 59 2.93 27.19 2.85
C GLY A 59 2.01 26.04 2.43
N LEU A 60 2.53 24.83 2.40
CA LEU A 60 1.74 23.63 2.04
C LEU A 60 0.92 23.16 3.26
N ASN A 61 -0.39 23.22 3.14
CA ASN A 61 -1.31 22.80 4.21
C ASN A 61 -1.49 21.27 4.25
N GLY A 62 -2.14 20.77 5.32
CA GLY A 62 -2.31 19.33 5.55
C GLY A 62 -3.04 18.61 4.39
N PRO A 63 -4.22 19.07 3.92
CA PRO A 63 -4.93 18.47 2.79
C PRO A 63 -4.10 18.44 1.49
N GLU A 64 -3.34 19.48 1.21
CA GLU A 64 -2.45 19.52 0.04
C GLU A 64 -1.31 18.51 0.16
N LEU A 65 -0.76 18.32 1.37
CA LEU A 65 0.23 17.29 1.64
C LEU A 65 -0.36 15.89 1.44
N GLN A 66 -1.58 15.63 1.93
CA GLN A 66 -2.29 14.36 1.73
C GLN A 66 -2.40 14.04 0.24
N GLU A 67 -2.81 15.01 -0.59
CA GLU A 67 -2.92 14.83 -2.03
C GLU A 67 -1.56 14.52 -2.69
N ARG A 68 -0.49 15.21 -2.28
CA ARG A 68 0.86 14.95 -2.80
C ARG A 68 1.38 13.58 -2.40
N LEU A 69 1.20 13.17 -1.15
CA LEU A 69 1.58 11.81 -0.69
C LEU A 69 0.84 10.74 -1.47
N SER A 70 -0.45 10.91 -1.71
CA SER A 70 -1.25 10.01 -2.54
C SER A 70 -0.71 9.92 -3.99
N LYS A 71 -0.38 11.06 -4.63
CA LYS A 71 0.23 11.10 -5.97
C LYS A 71 1.60 10.44 -6.04
N LEU A 72 2.36 10.48 -4.95
CA LEU A 72 3.65 9.78 -4.82
C LEU A 72 3.51 8.29 -4.53
N GLY A 73 2.27 7.79 -4.38
CA GLY A 73 1.99 6.38 -4.08
C GLY A 73 2.27 5.98 -2.64
N SER A 74 2.33 6.95 -1.72
CA SER A 74 2.43 6.67 -0.29
C SER A 74 1.21 5.93 0.20
N THR A 75 1.43 4.92 1.04
CA THR A 75 0.39 4.12 1.69
C THR A 75 0.22 4.46 3.17
N LEU A 76 1.01 5.42 3.68
CA LEU A 76 0.94 5.86 5.06
C LEU A 76 -0.45 6.46 5.37
N PRO A 77 -1.20 5.92 6.33
CA PRO A 77 -2.45 6.51 6.77
C PRO A 77 -2.19 7.85 7.45
N ILE A 78 -3.08 8.79 7.23
CA ILE A 78 -2.99 10.15 7.76
C ILE A 78 -4.10 10.35 8.78
N ILE A 79 -3.73 10.79 9.98
CA ILE A 79 -4.62 11.27 11.03
C ILE A 79 -4.41 12.78 11.11
N PHE A 80 -5.45 13.55 10.80
CA PHE A 80 -5.39 14.99 10.95
C PHE A 80 -5.56 15.42 12.40
N ILE A 81 -4.82 16.46 12.79
CA ILE A 81 -4.97 17.11 14.08
C ILE A 81 -5.24 18.59 13.80
N THR A 82 -6.30 19.16 14.38
CA THR A 82 -6.67 20.54 14.11
C THR A 82 -7.11 21.31 15.36
N GLY A 83 -6.66 22.54 15.49
CA GLY A 83 -7.15 23.46 16.52
C GLY A 83 -8.50 24.12 16.18
N TYR A 84 -8.93 24.03 14.93
CA TYR A 84 -10.15 24.65 14.43
C TYR A 84 -10.94 23.67 13.57
N PRO A 85 -11.70 22.76 14.20
CA PRO A 85 -12.50 21.81 13.46
C PRO A 85 -13.63 22.53 12.73
N ASP A 86 -13.64 22.44 11.40
CA ASP A 86 -14.79 22.82 10.59
C ASP A 86 -15.30 21.61 9.81
N ILE A 87 -16.60 21.47 9.71
CA ILE A 87 -17.26 20.32 9.08
C ILE A 87 -16.82 20.15 7.61
N PRO A 88 -16.77 21.19 6.77
CA PRO A 88 -16.37 21.05 5.39
C PRO A 88 -14.94 20.49 5.22
N THR A 89 -13.98 20.95 6.01
CA THR A 89 -12.59 20.49 5.95
C THR A 89 -12.48 19.05 6.45
N THR A 90 -13.14 18.71 7.54
CA THR A 90 -13.20 17.34 8.09
C THR A 90 -13.76 16.37 7.05
N VAL A 91 -14.90 16.68 6.45
CA VAL A 91 -15.52 15.84 5.43
C VAL A 91 -14.62 15.67 4.20
N ARG A 92 -13.95 16.73 3.76
CA ARG A 92 -13.00 16.64 2.64
C ARG A 92 -11.81 15.73 2.97
N ALA A 93 -11.22 15.88 4.15
CA ALA A 93 -10.10 15.06 4.61
C ALA A 93 -10.46 13.56 4.62
N ILE A 94 -11.59 13.20 5.20
CA ILE A 94 -12.08 11.81 5.25
C ILE A 94 -12.38 11.29 3.84
N ARG A 95 -13.05 12.06 2.98
CA ARG A 95 -13.31 11.66 1.58
C ARG A 95 -12.03 11.48 0.77
N ALA A 96 -10.98 12.21 1.08
CA ALA A 96 -9.66 12.07 0.48
C ALA A 96 -8.84 10.90 1.07
N GLY A 97 -9.42 10.11 1.99
CA GLY A 97 -8.82 8.90 2.52
C GLY A 97 -8.04 9.08 3.82
N ALA A 98 -8.27 10.18 4.57
CA ALA A 98 -7.74 10.28 5.92
C ALA A 98 -8.33 9.18 6.81
N GLU A 99 -7.52 8.68 7.75
CA GLU A 99 -7.95 7.66 8.70
C GLU A 99 -8.86 8.25 9.77
N ASP A 100 -8.51 9.44 10.25
CA ASP A 100 -9.26 10.13 11.29
C ASP A 100 -8.96 11.64 11.31
N VAL A 101 -9.78 12.41 12.05
CA VAL A 101 -9.57 13.83 12.31
C VAL A 101 -9.81 14.10 13.80
N LEU A 102 -8.76 14.51 14.51
CA LEU A 102 -8.78 14.79 15.94
C LEU A 102 -8.65 16.28 16.22
N THR A 103 -9.26 16.76 17.31
CA THR A 103 -9.24 18.17 17.68
C THR A 103 -8.20 18.45 18.76
N LYS A 104 -7.40 19.51 18.59
CA LYS A 104 -6.51 20.04 19.65
C LYS A 104 -7.34 20.75 20.74
N PRO A 105 -7.08 20.51 22.03
CA PRO A 105 -6.10 19.59 22.59
C PRO A 105 -6.55 18.13 22.51
N VAL A 106 -5.67 17.25 21.97
CA VAL A 106 -5.99 15.84 21.80
C VAL A 106 -5.67 15.05 23.08
N SER A 107 -6.63 14.27 23.57
CA SER A 107 -6.45 13.36 24.71
C SER A 107 -5.70 12.09 24.32
N ALA A 108 -5.10 11.40 25.31
CA ALA A 108 -4.45 10.11 25.05
C ALA A 108 -5.50 9.05 24.64
N ASP A 109 -6.68 9.12 25.21
CA ASP A 109 -7.77 8.15 24.99
C ASP A 109 -8.37 8.25 23.58
N GLU A 110 -8.18 9.38 22.88
CA GLU A 110 -8.58 9.55 21.49
C GLU A 110 -7.41 9.26 20.54
N LEU A 111 -6.21 9.74 20.88
CA LEU A 111 -5.02 9.66 20.02
C LEU A 111 -4.52 8.23 19.83
N LEU A 112 -4.33 7.50 20.95
CA LEU A 112 -3.72 6.16 20.87
C LEU A 112 -4.58 5.15 20.10
N PRO A 113 -5.92 5.06 20.32
CA PRO A 113 -6.75 4.19 19.50
C PRO A 113 -6.80 4.58 18.02
N ALA A 114 -6.74 5.87 17.69
CA ALA A 114 -6.67 6.32 16.30
C ALA A 114 -5.37 5.88 15.62
N ILE A 115 -4.22 6.01 16.31
CA ILE A 115 -2.93 5.53 15.85
C ILE A 115 -2.95 4.00 15.67
N GLU A 116 -3.48 3.25 16.62
CA GLU A 116 -3.56 1.78 16.54
C GLU A 116 -4.36 1.32 15.32
N ARG A 117 -5.52 1.93 15.06
CA ARG A 117 -6.33 1.65 13.85
C ARG A 117 -5.55 1.96 12.56
N ALA A 118 -4.90 3.11 12.51
CA ALA A 118 -4.10 3.53 11.38
C ALA A 118 -2.97 2.53 11.09
N ILE A 119 -2.25 2.11 12.12
CA ILE A 119 -1.16 1.13 12.03
C ILE A 119 -1.66 -0.21 11.52
N ALA A 120 -2.73 -0.77 12.10
CA ALA A 120 -3.31 -2.05 11.68
C ALA A 120 -3.73 -2.03 10.20
N ARG A 121 -4.28 -0.92 9.73
CA ARG A 121 -4.62 -0.70 8.32
C ARG A 121 -3.37 -0.67 7.45
N HIS A 122 -2.33 0.05 7.89
CA HIS A 122 -1.08 0.14 7.15
C HIS A 122 -0.35 -1.20 7.07
N GLU A 123 -0.30 -1.97 8.16
CA GLU A 123 0.26 -3.33 8.17
C GLU A 123 -0.40 -4.23 7.11
N THR A 124 -1.72 -4.20 7.04
CA THR A 124 -2.48 -4.96 6.04
C THR A 124 -2.12 -4.52 4.62
N THR A 125 -1.96 -3.20 4.40
CA THR A 125 -1.60 -2.63 3.11
C THR A 125 -0.18 -3.01 2.71
N LEU A 126 0.78 -2.90 3.64
CA LEU A 126 2.17 -3.31 3.44
C LEU A 126 2.30 -4.80 3.13
N ALA A 127 1.61 -5.65 3.90
CA ALA A 127 1.63 -7.10 3.66
C ALA A 127 1.13 -7.45 2.25
N ARG A 128 0.07 -6.75 1.78
CA ARG A 128 -0.45 -6.92 0.41
C ARG A 128 0.56 -6.44 -0.65
N LYS A 129 1.17 -5.27 -0.45
CA LYS A 129 2.19 -4.70 -1.35
C LYS A 129 3.39 -5.64 -1.44
N ASN A 130 3.94 -6.04 -0.30
CA ASN A 130 5.09 -6.95 -0.23
C ASN A 130 4.82 -8.29 -0.93
N LYS A 131 3.61 -8.84 -0.77
CA LYS A 131 3.20 -10.07 -1.47
C LYS A 131 3.21 -9.89 -2.99
N LEU A 132 2.70 -8.77 -3.50
CA LEU A 132 2.70 -8.48 -4.93
C LEU A 132 4.11 -8.24 -5.47
N ASP A 133 4.96 -7.53 -4.73
CA ASP A 133 6.34 -7.26 -5.14
C ASP A 133 7.20 -8.54 -5.12
N LEU A 134 7.00 -9.40 -4.12
CA LEU A 134 7.59 -10.74 -4.10
C LEU A 134 7.13 -11.54 -5.32
N PHE A 135 5.84 -11.55 -5.62
CA PHE A 135 5.31 -12.28 -6.78
C PHE A 135 5.90 -11.75 -8.10
N ARG A 136 6.02 -10.41 -8.26
CA ARG A 136 6.69 -9.81 -9.41
C ARG A 136 8.15 -10.25 -9.54
N SER A 137 8.88 -10.32 -8.42
CA SER A 137 10.27 -10.77 -8.40
C SER A 137 10.38 -12.26 -8.79
N LEU A 138 9.50 -13.10 -8.29
CA LEU A 138 9.45 -14.52 -8.61
C LEU A 138 9.15 -14.79 -10.09
N ILE A 139 8.24 -14.01 -10.70
CA ILE A 139 7.97 -14.11 -12.15
C ILE A 139 9.23 -13.88 -12.99
N LYS A 140 10.14 -12.99 -12.55
CA LYS A 140 11.41 -12.74 -13.25
C LYS A 140 12.35 -13.94 -13.23
N THR A 141 12.17 -14.89 -12.30
CA THR A 141 12.99 -16.13 -12.20
C THR A 141 12.52 -17.26 -13.12
N LEU A 142 11.36 -17.10 -13.76
CA LEU A 142 10.85 -18.09 -14.69
C LEU A 142 11.72 -18.15 -15.94
N THR A 143 12.08 -19.36 -16.38
CA THR A 143 12.70 -19.57 -17.68
C THR A 143 11.73 -19.14 -18.81
N PRO A 144 12.23 -18.85 -20.03
CA PRO A 144 11.37 -18.48 -21.15
C PRO A 144 10.21 -19.46 -21.39
N ARG A 145 10.48 -20.76 -21.24
CA ARG A 145 9.47 -21.81 -21.43
C ARG A 145 8.47 -21.86 -20.28
N GLU A 146 8.91 -21.74 -19.07
CA GLU A 146 8.02 -21.65 -17.89
C GLU A 146 7.13 -20.41 -17.98
N ARG A 147 7.67 -19.27 -18.45
CA ARG A 147 6.90 -18.03 -18.63
C ARG A 147 5.79 -18.20 -19.69
N GLN A 148 6.10 -18.81 -20.83
CA GLN A 148 5.08 -19.13 -21.85
C GLN A 148 3.94 -20.01 -21.29
N VAL A 149 4.33 -21.04 -20.51
CA VAL A 149 3.33 -21.91 -19.86
C VAL A 149 2.53 -21.13 -18.81
N PHE A 150 3.16 -20.32 -17.98
CA PHE A 150 2.51 -19.46 -16.99
C PHE A 150 1.46 -18.55 -17.65
N GLU A 151 1.80 -17.84 -18.73
CA GLU A 151 0.92 -16.93 -19.45
C GLU A 151 -0.35 -17.62 -20.00
N LEU A 152 -0.24 -18.85 -20.44
CA LEU A 152 -1.39 -19.62 -20.90
C LEU A 152 -2.21 -20.18 -19.74
N VAL A 153 -1.57 -20.59 -18.66
CA VAL A 153 -2.21 -21.11 -17.45
C VAL A 153 -3.09 -20.05 -16.77
N ILE A 154 -2.58 -18.81 -16.60
CA ILE A 154 -3.37 -17.73 -16.00
C ILE A 154 -4.57 -17.32 -16.86
N ARG A 155 -4.53 -17.56 -18.17
CA ARG A 155 -5.65 -17.38 -19.11
C ARG A 155 -6.61 -18.60 -19.18
N GLY A 156 -6.49 -19.55 -18.25
CA GLY A 156 -7.37 -20.70 -18.13
C GLY A 156 -7.14 -21.81 -19.15
N LYS A 157 -6.01 -21.82 -19.90
CA LYS A 157 -5.75 -22.87 -20.88
C LYS A 157 -5.44 -24.20 -20.19
N THR A 158 -6.03 -25.28 -20.71
CA THR A 158 -5.75 -26.66 -20.28
C THR A 158 -4.34 -27.11 -20.71
N ASN A 159 -3.85 -28.24 -20.16
CA ASN A 159 -2.57 -28.79 -20.58
C ASN A 159 -2.54 -29.12 -22.07
N LYS A 160 -3.63 -29.70 -22.61
CA LYS A 160 -3.78 -30.02 -24.02
C LYS A 160 -3.73 -28.77 -24.91
N GLN A 161 -4.48 -27.72 -24.53
CA GLN A 161 -4.46 -26.44 -25.27
C GLN A 161 -3.08 -25.77 -25.22
N THR A 162 -2.43 -25.82 -24.06
CA THR A 162 -1.06 -25.26 -23.89
C THR A 162 -0.03 -26.05 -24.69
N ALA A 163 -0.14 -27.38 -24.72
CA ALA A 163 0.74 -28.25 -25.50
C ALA A 163 0.61 -27.94 -27.00
N ASN A 164 -0.60 -27.85 -27.52
CA ASN A 164 -0.87 -27.48 -28.90
C ASN A 164 -0.31 -26.09 -29.25
N ALA A 165 -0.54 -25.08 -28.39
CA ALA A 165 -0.08 -23.73 -28.63
C ALA A 165 1.45 -23.58 -28.60
N LEU A 166 2.14 -24.40 -27.83
CA LEU A 166 3.59 -24.30 -27.63
C LEU A 166 4.40 -25.39 -28.36
N GLY A 167 3.75 -26.26 -29.16
CA GLY A 167 4.40 -27.32 -29.93
C GLY A 167 5.08 -28.37 -29.04
N GLY A 168 4.39 -28.82 -27.99
CA GLY A 168 4.92 -29.79 -27.03
C GLY A 168 3.94 -30.93 -26.71
N THR A 169 4.32 -31.79 -25.75
CA THR A 169 3.43 -32.84 -25.22
C THR A 169 2.75 -32.37 -23.92
N GLU A 170 1.56 -32.90 -23.62
CA GLU A 170 0.86 -32.62 -22.35
C GLU A 170 1.72 -32.99 -21.13
N ARG A 171 2.50 -34.07 -21.22
CA ARG A 171 3.45 -34.50 -20.16
C ARG A 171 4.50 -33.42 -19.89
N THR A 172 5.07 -32.82 -20.94
CA THR A 172 6.06 -31.74 -20.81
C THR A 172 5.42 -30.49 -20.21
N ILE A 173 4.23 -30.12 -20.65
CA ILE A 173 3.50 -28.97 -20.10
C ILE A 173 3.14 -29.19 -18.62
N LYS A 174 2.70 -30.40 -18.25
CA LYS A 174 2.42 -30.74 -16.83
C LYS A 174 3.68 -30.54 -15.97
N ALA A 175 4.85 -30.98 -16.46
CA ALA A 175 6.12 -30.77 -15.74
C ALA A 175 6.47 -29.29 -15.59
N HIS A 176 6.30 -28.46 -16.64
CA HIS A 176 6.52 -27.02 -16.55
C HIS A 176 5.51 -26.35 -15.60
N ARG A 177 4.23 -26.74 -15.61
CA ARG A 177 3.25 -26.20 -14.65
C ARG A 177 3.65 -26.50 -13.20
N VAL A 178 4.11 -27.69 -12.89
CA VAL A 178 4.62 -28.02 -11.54
C VAL A 178 5.75 -27.06 -11.15
N ARG A 179 6.73 -26.88 -12.01
CA ARG A 179 7.86 -25.95 -11.75
C ARG A 179 7.42 -24.50 -11.59
N VAL A 180 6.43 -24.04 -12.38
CA VAL A 180 5.86 -22.70 -12.25
C VAL A 180 5.19 -22.56 -10.87
N MET A 181 4.37 -23.54 -10.45
CA MET A 181 3.73 -23.51 -9.13
C MET A 181 4.74 -23.54 -7.99
N GLU A 182 5.80 -24.36 -8.11
CA GLU A 182 6.90 -24.43 -7.14
C GLU A 182 7.67 -23.10 -7.03
N LYS A 183 7.98 -22.46 -8.15
CA LYS A 183 8.73 -21.19 -8.17
C LYS A 183 7.91 -20.01 -7.69
N LEU A 184 6.63 -19.92 -8.09
CA LEU A 184 5.75 -18.80 -7.75
C LEU A 184 5.03 -18.97 -6.40
N GLN A 185 5.04 -20.19 -5.85
CA GLN A 185 4.52 -20.56 -4.51
C GLN A 185 3.07 -20.11 -4.23
N PRO A 186 2.14 -20.14 -5.18
CA PRO A 186 0.74 -19.88 -4.87
C PRO A 186 0.12 -21.08 -4.14
N ARG A 187 -0.83 -20.84 -3.26
CA ARG A 187 -1.57 -21.91 -2.54
C ARG A 187 -2.52 -22.68 -3.45
N SER A 188 -2.92 -22.07 -4.58
CA SER A 188 -3.83 -22.66 -5.54
C SER A 188 -3.71 -21.97 -6.91
N LEU A 189 -4.28 -22.60 -7.97
CA LEU A 189 -4.39 -21.97 -9.28
C LEU A 189 -5.23 -20.69 -9.23
N ALA A 190 -6.29 -20.65 -8.43
CA ALA A 190 -7.11 -19.45 -8.26
C ALA A 190 -6.30 -18.30 -7.66
N GLU A 191 -5.44 -18.56 -6.68
CA GLU A 191 -4.54 -17.54 -6.13
C GLU A 191 -3.51 -17.08 -7.16
N LEU A 192 -2.95 -17.99 -7.98
CA LEU A 192 -2.03 -17.64 -9.06
C LEU A 192 -2.68 -16.66 -10.05
N VAL A 193 -3.92 -16.93 -10.48
CA VAL A 193 -4.68 -16.07 -11.38
C VAL A 193 -4.96 -14.71 -10.72
N SER A 194 -5.42 -14.69 -9.47
CA SER A 194 -5.69 -13.44 -8.73
C SER A 194 -4.43 -12.58 -8.55
N LEU A 195 -3.28 -13.20 -8.28
CA LEU A 195 -2.00 -12.46 -8.17
C LEU A 195 -1.57 -11.92 -9.55
N ALA A 196 -1.71 -12.71 -10.61
CA ALA A 196 -1.39 -12.30 -11.97
C ALA A 196 -2.25 -11.11 -12.45
N GLU A 197 -3.53 -11.12 -12.13
CA GLU A 197 -4.45 -10.01 -12.39
C GLU A 197 -4.01 -8.74 -11.66
N ARG A 198 -3.74 -8.82 -10.36
CA ARG A 198 -3.32 -7.69 -9.54
C ARG A 198 -1.96 -7.08 -9.94
N VAL A 199 -1.09 -7.85 -10.57
CA VAL A 199 0.18 -7.33 -11.12
C VAL A 199 0.05 -6.86 -12.58
N GLY A 200 -1.17 -6.89 -13.15
CA GLY A 200 -1.47 -6.37 -14.49
C GLY A 200 -1.11 -7.31 -15.65
N LEU A 201 -0.93 -8.61 -15.40
CA LEU A 201 -0.59 -9.59 -16.45
C LEU A 201 -1.81 -10.18 -17.16
N LEU A 202 -3.00 -10.04 -16.59
CA LEU A 202 -4.28 -10.27 -17.23
C LEU A 202 -4.83 -8.88 -17.57
N GLY A 203 -4.39 -8.27 -18.65
CA GLY A 203 -4.98 -7.04 -19.17
C GLY A 203 -6.43 -7.26 -19.53
N ASP A 204 -7.26 -6.22 -19.43
CA ASP A 204 -8.68 -6.22 -19.76
C ASP A 204 -8.96 -6.94 -21.09
N ALA A 205 -9.51 -8.14 -20.99
CA ALA A 205 -10.10 -8.86 -22.11
C ALA A 205 -11.51 -8.31 -22.43
N SER A 206 -11.73 -7.03 -22.18
CA SER A 206 -12.97 -6.32 -22.49
C SER A 206 -12.66 -5.15 -23.42
N VAL A 207 -12.55 -5.40 -24.69
CA VAL A 207 -13.06 -4.64 -25.85
C VAL A 207 -12.45 -5.24 -27.13
N SER A 208 -13.08 -6.30 -27.63
CA SER A 208 -13.08 -6.61 -29.05
C SER A 208 -14.35 -7.44 -29.35
N GLN A 209 -15.50 -6.78 -29.32
CA GLN A 209 -16.62 -7.27 -30.12
C GLN A 209 -16.38 -6.76 -31.54
N PRO A 210 -16.29 -7.62 -32.55
CA PRO A 210 -16.39 -7.18 -33.92
C PRO A 210 -17.84 -6.78 -34.19
N THR A 211 -18.03 -5.52 -34.54
CA THR A 211 -19.27 -5.03 -35.13
C THR A 211 -19.46 -5.77 -36.45
N VAL A 212 -20.56 -6.50 -36.56
CA VAL A 212 -21.16 -6.98 -37.82
C VAL A 212 -22.13 -5.92 -38.29
#